data_25e80ada169e65a23767b042c0fe94f8
#
_entry.id   25e80ada169e65a23767b042c0fe94f8
#
_cell.length_a   1.000
_cell.length_b   1.000
_cell.length_c   1.000
_cell.angle_alpha   90.00
_cell.angle_beta   90.00
_cell.angle_gamma   90.00
#
_symmetry.space_group_name_H-M   'P 1'
#
loop_
_entity.id
_entity.type
_entity.pdbx_description
1 polymer ?
#
loop_
_entity_poly.entity_id
_entity_poly.type
_entity_poly.pdbx_seq_one_letter_code
_entity_poly.pdbx_strand_id
1 'polypeptide(L)'
;MIKTIILSVGLAASSFSLNARAQDERQYTDGPVTLVQEIGVEYGHFEEYIDWLNSTWKPTMEATKKAGLIIDYKVFSSTPPSPDHPDIILWITYKNMAALDRGIEEEAVAKRVICSTECQNKARVGRNEYRKVLRSEYIRELILK
;
A
#
# COMPACT_ATOMS: atom_id res chain seq x y z
N MET A 1 -32.55 -61.18 53.39
CA MET A 1 -31.17 -61.02 52.91
C MET A 1 -31.22 -60.38 51.53
N ILE A 2 -31.00 -59.05 51.46
CA ILE A 2 -31.03 -58.28 50.18
C ILE A 2 -29.60 -57.98 49.85
N LYS A 3 -29.11 -58.51 48.70
CA LYS A 3 -27.79 -58.23 48.17
C LYS A 3 -27.86 -56.98 47.28
N THR A 4 -27.23 -55.88 47.75
CA THR A 4 -27.08 -54.65 46.98
C THR A 4 -25.90 -54.81 46.01
N ILE A 5 -26.21 -54.69 44.70
CA ILE A 5 -25.16 -54.68 43.65
C ILE A 5 -24.87 -53.22 43.38
N ILE A 6 -23.60 -52.80 43.65
CA ILE A 6 -23.08 -51.48 43.31
C ILE A 6 -22.49 -51.55 41.89
N LEU A 7 -23.18 -50.83 40.96
CA LEU A 7 -22.72 -50.69 39.57
C LEU A 7 -21.78 -49.46 39.50
N SER A 8 -20.47 -49.67 39.35
CA SER A 8 -19.48 -48.64 39.15
C SER A 8 -19.44 -48.22 37.68
N VAL A 9 -19.93 -47.01 37.38
CA VAL A 9 -19.80 -46.43 36.06
C VAL A 9 -18.40 -45.76 35.94
N GLY A 10 -17.55 -46.39 35.12
CA GLY A 10 -16.22 -45.83 34.78
C GLY A 10 -16.36 -44.71 33.76
N LEU A 11 -16.03 -43.47 34.15
CA LEU A 11 -15.99 -42.29 33.27
C LEU A 11 -14.66 -42.33 32.50
N ALA A 12 -14.72 -42.71 31.22
CA ALA A 12 -13.58 -42.65 30.32
C ALA A 12 -13.37 -41.21 29.86
N ALA A 13 -12.38 -40.54 30.44
CA ALA A 13 -11.93 -39.19 29.98
C ALA A 13 -11.16 -39.36 28.66
N SER A 14 -11.83 -39.06 27.55
CA SER A 14 -11.19 -38.99 26.24
C SER A 14 -10.34 -37.71 26.17
N SER A 15 -9.01 -37.86 26.30
CA SER A 15 -8.03 -36.79 26.11
C SER A 15 -7.99 -36.44 24.63
N PHE A 16 -8.71 -35.38 24.24
CA PHE A 16 -8.51 -34.75 22.94
C PHE A 16 -7.16 -34.02 22.94
N SER A 17 -6.14 -34.69 22.42
CA SER A 17 -4.87 -34.06 22.09
C SER A 17 -5.11 -33.11 20.92
N LEU A 18 -5.28 -31.81 21.24
CA LEU A 18 -5.17 -30.76 20.25
C LEU A 18 -3.73 -30.78 19.74
N ASN A 19 -3.50 -31.45 18.61
CA ASN A 19 -2.32 -31.26 17.81
C ASN A 19 -2.34 -29.78 17.32
N ALA A 20 -1.79 -28.86 18.12
CA ALA A 20 -1.34 -27.57 17.63
C ALA A 20 -0.29 -27.88 16.56
N ARG A 21 -0.71 -27.90 15.28
CA ARG A 21 0.24 -27.87 14.18
C ARG A 21 1.11 -26.64 14.44
N ALA A 22 2.38 -26.87 14.71
CA ALA A 22 3.37 -25.81 14.67
C ALA A 22 3.18 -25.14 13.31
N GLN A 23 2.71 -23.90 13.32
CA GLN A 23 2.55 -23.09 12.12
C GLN A 23 3.97 -22.97 11.57
N ASP A 24 4.22 -23.54 10.39
CA ASP A 24 5.53 -23.52 9.76
C ASP A 24 6.08 -22.10 9.85
N GLU A 25 7.16 -21.92 10.58
CA GLU A 25 7.69 -20.62 10.90
C GLU A 25 8.15 -19.96 9.60
N ARG A 26 7.39 -18.94 9.15
CA ARG A 26 7.73 -18.24 7.91
C ARG A 26 9.16 -17.74 7.96
N GLN A 27 9.89 -17.92 6.86
CA GLN A 27 11.28 -17.47 6.71
C GLN A 27 11.41 -15.97 6.44
N TYR A 28 10.33 -15.23 6.62
CA TYR A 28 10.25 -13.77 6.44
C TYR A 28 9.18 -13.15 7.35
N THR A 29 9.28 -11.84 7.52
CA THR A 29 8.22 -11.00 8.11
C THR A 29 7.73 -10.00 7.08
N ASP A 30 6.46 -9.61 7.20
CA ASP A 30 5.85 -8.61 6.34
C ASP A 30 6.41 -7.22 6.68
N GLY A 31 7.03 -6.58 5.70
CA GLY A 31 7.55 -5.22 5.77
C GLY A 31 6.55 -4.16 5.27
N PRO A 32 7.02 -2.93 5.03
CA PRO A 32 6.26 -1.86 4.43
C PRO A 32 5.63 -2.23 3.08
N VAL A 33 4.60 -1.47 2.70
CA VAL A 33 3.91 -1.60 1.41
C VAL A 33 4.18 -0.36 0.59
N THR A 34 4.60 -0.53 -0.64
CA THR A 34 4.88 0.59 -1.55
C THR A 34 3.91 0.56 -2.74
N LEU A 35 3.20 1.67 -2.95
CA LEU A 35 2.54 1.94 -4.22
C LEU A 35 3.59 2.34 -5.23
N VAL A 36 3.68 1.60 -6.32
CA VAL A 36 4.54 1.91 -7.48
C VAL A 36 3.64 2.35 -8.62
N GLN A 37 3.89 3.54 -9.15
CA GLN A 37 3.20 4.06 -10.33
C GLN A 37 4.20 4.34 -11.42
N GLU A 38 4.01 3.71 -12.57
CA GLU A 38 4.82 3.89 -13.77
C GLU A 38 4.09 4.87 -14.72
N ILE A 39 4.79 5.95 -15.05
CA ILE A 39 4.23 7.07 -15.80
C ILE A 39 4.97 7.23 -17.12
N GLY A 40 4.24 7.16 -18.23
CA GLY A 40 4.70 7.63 -19.53
C GLY A 40 4.34 9.11 -19.70
N VAL A 41 5.28 9.91 -20.19
CA VAL A 41 5.10 11.31 -20.46
C VAL A 41 5.20 11.58 -21.96
N GLU A 42 4.25 12.31 -22.51
CA GLU A 42 4.25 12.64 -23.94
C GLU A 42 5.49 13.47 -24.31
N TYR A 43 5.99 13.24 -25.53
CA TYR A 43 7.19 13.94 -26.01
C TYR A 43 7.04 15.47 -25.94
N GLY A 44 8.04 16.13 -25.32
CA GLY A 44 8.06 17.59 -25.13
C GLY A 44 7.42 18.06 -23.82
N HIS A 45 6.74 17.19 -23.04
CA HIS A 45 6.07 17.56 -21.79
C HIS A 45 6.78 17.10 -20.51
N PHE A 46 8.02 16.61 -20.64
CA PHE A 46 8.76 16.09 -19.48
C PHE A 46 8.95 17.14 -18.38
N GLU A 47 9.44 18.33 -18.77
CA GLU A 47 9.68 19.44 -17.82
C GLU A 47 8.37 19.95 -17.20
N GLU A 48 7.28 20.03 -17.97
CA GLU A 48 5.96 20.38 -17.47
C GLU A 48 5.47 19.39 -16.40
N TYR A 49 5.71 18.10 -16.60
CA TYR A 49 5.36 17.08 -15.61
C TYR A 49 6.25 17.17 -14.36
N ILE A 50 7.54 17.45 -14.49
CA ILE A 50 8.46 17.69 -13.36
C ILE A 50 8.01 18.93 -12.58
N ASP A 51 7.61 20.00 -13.24
CA ASP A 51 7.10 21.21 -12.58
C ASP A 51 5.83 20.92 -11.77
N TRP A 52 4.92 20.10 -12.31
CA TRP A 52 3.76 19.65 -11.56
C TRP A 52 4.15 18.77 -10.36
N LEU A 53 5.10 17.86 -10.50
CA LEU A 53 5.61 17.07 -9.39
C LEU A 53 6.18 17.95 -8.27
N ASN A 54 6.94 18.98 -8.61
CA ASN A 54 7.53 19.91 -7.66
C ASN A 54 6.49 20.82 -6.99
N SER A 55 5.57 21.39 -7.78
CA SER A 55 4.64 22.41 -7.30
C SER A 55 3.41 21.83 -6.59
N THR A 56 3.00 20.61 -6.92
CA THR A 56 1.73 20.04 -6.46
C THR A 56 1.91 18.70 -5.75
N TRP A 57 2.55 17.72 -6.40
CA TRP A 57 2.66 16.37 -5.87
C TRP A 57 3.56 16.31 -4.64
N LYS A 58 4.76 16.86 -4.70
CA LYS A 58 5.71 16.90 -3.58
C LYS A 58 5.14 17.57 -2.33
N PRO A 59 4.56 18.79 -2.37
CA PRO A 59 3.93 19.37 -1.20
C PRO A 59 2.82 18.52 -0.60
N THR A 60 2.07 17.82 -1.44
CA THR A 60 1.04 16.87 -0.98
C THR A 60 1.67 15.68 -0.25
N MET A 61 2.72 15.07 -0.81
CA MET A 61 3.43 13.97 -0.17
C MET A 61 4.07 14.38 1.15
N GLU A 62 4.67 15.56 1.23
CA GLU A 62 5.24 16.09 2.48
C GLU A 62 4.16 16.27 3.56
N ALA A 63 2.99 16.81 3.19
CA ALA A 63 1.88 16.98 4.13
C ALA A 63 1.32 15.62 4.58
N THR A 64 1.21 14.65 3.67
CA THR A 64 0.74 13.29 3.94
C THR A 64 1.72 12.55 4.86
N LYS A 65 3.03 12.71 4.62
CA LYS A 65 4.10 12.18 5.49
C LYS A 65 4.07 12.82 6.87
N LYS A 66 3.90 14.13 6.95
CA LYS A 66 3.76 14.86 8.23
C LYS A 66 2.52 14.43 9.00
N ALA A 67 1.44 14.06 8.32
CA ALA A 67 0.23 13.50 8.93
C ALA A 67 0.38 12.03 9.38
N GLY A 68 1.53 11.38 9.12
CA GLY A 68 1.79 9.97 9.48
C GLY A 68 0.95 8.97 8.67
N LEU A 69 0.52 9.35 7.47
CA LEU A 69 -0.26 8.50 6.57
C LEU A 69 0.66 7.65 5.68
N ILE A 70 1.81 8.21 5.29
CA ILE A 70 2.89 7.52 4.58
C ILE A 70 4.19 7.64 5.35
N ILE A 71 5.15 6.76 5.09
CA ILE A 71 6.49 6.81 5.72
C ILE A 71 7.55 7.41 4.81
N ASP A 72 7.41 7.25 3.49
CA ASP A 72 8.33 7.83 2.51
C ASP A 72 7.69 7.93 1.12
N TYR A 73 8.32 8.73 0.26
CA TYR A 73 8.00 8.81 -1.15
C TYR A 73 9.25 9.10 -1.98
N LYS A 74 9.29 8.64 -3.22
CA LYS A 74 10.42 8.83 -4.14
C LYS A 74 9.94 9.04 -5.56
N VAL A 75 10.75 9.74 -6.35
CA VAL A 75 10.58 9.90 -7.80
C VAL A 75 11.85 9.38 -8.46
N PHE A 76 11.69 8.54 -9.47
CA PHE A 76 12.79 8.02 -10.29
C PHE A 76 12.51 8.36 -11.76
N SER A 77 13.57 8.63 -12.52
CA SER A 77 13.52 8.65 -13.97
C SER A 77 14.06 7.34 -14.51
N SER A 78 13.52 6.88 -15.62
CA SER A 78 14.00 5.72 -16.36
C SER A 78 15.04 6.15 -17.42
N THR A 79 16.10 5.38 -17.61
CA THR A 79 17.12 5.62 -18.64
C THR A 79 17.70 4.30 -19.13
N PRO A 80 17.78 4.05 -20.46
CA PRO A 80 17.11 4.79 -21.51
C PRO A 80 15.61 4.47 -21.55
N PRO A 81 14.74 5.42 -21.78
CA PRO A 81 13.33 5.16 -21.96
C PRO A 81 13.10 4.44 -23.31
N SER A 82 12.12 3.55 -23.36
CA SER A 82 11.59 3.00 -24.58
C SER A 82 10.07 3.23 -24.61
N PRO A 83 9.39 3.09 -25.73
CA PRO A 83 7.96 3.36 -25.85
C PRO A 83 7.08 2.56 -24.84
N ASP A 84 7.58 1.41 -24.40
CA ASP A 84 6.88 0.52 -23.48
C ASP A 84 7.38 0.65 -22.02
N HIS A 85 8.36 1.53 -21.78
CA HIS A 85 8.90 1.78 -20.43
C HIS A 85 8.42 3.12 -19.88
N PRO A 86 8.31 3.26 -18.57
CA PRO A 86 7.97 4.54 -17.95
C PRO A 86 9.13 5.55 -18.10
N ASP A 87 8.80 6.82 -18.25
CA ASP A 87 9.75 7.93 -18.12
C ASP A 87 10.00 8.26 -16.65
N ILE A 88 8.95 8.17 -15.85
CA ILE A 88 8.95 8.47 -14.40
C ILE A 88 8.33 7.33 -13.63
N ILE A 89 8.94 6.99 -12.48
CA ILE A 89 8.37 6.04 -11.52
C ILE A 89 8.17 6.77 -10.20
N LEU A 90 6.95 6.74 -9.69
CA LEU A 90 6.58 7.30 -8.39
C LEU A 90 6.44 6.17 -7.37
N TRP A 91 7.08 6.31 -6.21
CA TRP A 91 6.92 5.41 -5.08
C TRP A 91 6.30 6.15 -3.90
N ILE A 92 5.31 5.53 -3.27
CA ILE A 92 4.71 6.01 -2.02
C ILE A 92 4.69 4.82 -1.05
N THR A 93 5.42 4.93 0.05
CA THR A 93 5.60 3.84 1.01
C THR A 93 4.73 4.04 2.24
N TYR A 94 3.90 3.05 2.51
CA TYR A 94 2.99 2.94 3.66
C TYR A 94 3.57 2.00 4.71
N LYS A 95 3.23 2.21 5.97
CA LYS A 95 3.72 1.36 7.07
C LYS A 95 3.35 -0.11 6.91
N ASN A 96 2.13 -0.40 6.44
CA ASN A 96 1.58 -1.74 6.20
C ASN A 96 0.30 -1.64 5.36
N MET A 97 -0.32 -2.78 5.05
CA MET A 97 -1.58 -2.81 4.28
C MET A 97 -2.74 -2.08 4.97
N ALA A 98 -2.83 -2.11 6.31
CA ALA A 98 -3.89 -1.43 7.04
C ALA A 98 -3.83 0.11 6.91
N ALA A 99 -2.66 0.66 6.59
CA ALA A 99 -2.53 2.10 6.31
C ALA A 99 -3.33 2.54 5.07
N LEU A 100 -3.59 1.62 4.13
CA LEU A 100 -4.37 1.91 2.92
C LEU A 100 -5.86 2.18 3.19
N ASP A 101 -6.38 1.75 4.36
CA ASP A 101 -7.77 2.02 4.77
C ASP A 101 -7.99 3.49 5.17
N ARG A 102 -6.91 4.27 5.28
CA ARG A 102 -6.94 5.69 5.67
C ARG A 102 -7.11 6.67 4.48
N GLY A 103 -7.66 6.22 3.36
CA GLY A 103 -7.83 7.03 2.15
C GLY A 103 -8.64 8.32 2.35
N ILE A 104 -9.63 8.33 3.26
CA ILE A 104 -10.41 9.54 3.60
C ILE A 104 -9.50 10.61 4.24
N GLU A 105 -8.55 10.21 5.07
CA GLU A 105 -7.59 11.12 5.70
C GLU A 105 -6.60 11.68 4.67
N GLU A 106 -6.13 10.84 3.74
CA GLU A 106 -5.28 11.28 2.62
C GLU A 106 -6.00 12.29 1.73
N GLU A 107 -7.27 12.03 1.39
CA GLU A 107 -8.10 12.98 0.64
C GLU A 107 -8.25 14.32 1.38
N ALA A 108 -8.44 14.29 2.69
CA ALA A 108 -8.53 15.50 3.50
C ALA A 108 -7.21 16.30 3.51
N VAL A 109 -6.05 15.62 3.48
CA VAL A 109 -4.74 16.27 3.32
C VAL A 109 -4.63 16.91 1.93
N ALA A 110 -4.94 16.16 0.88
CA ALA A 110 -4.88 16.66 -0.49
C ALA A 110 -5.78 17.88 -0.72
N LYS A 111 -6.99 17.89 -0.16
CA LYS A 111 -7.91 19.04 -0.21
C LYS A 111 -7.33 20.30 0.43
N ARG A 112 -6.58 20.16 1.51
CA ARG A 112 -5.96 21.31 2.20
C ARG A 112 -4.75 21.86 1.46
N VAL A 113 -3.99 20.99 0.78
CA VAL A 113 -2.74 21.37 0.12
C VAL A 113 -2.99 21.86 -1.31
N ILE A 114 -3.88 21.22 -2.03
CA ILE A 114 -4.12 21.52 -3.45
C ILE A 114 -5.38 22.39 -3.61
N CYS A 115 -6.55 21.77 -3.50
CA CYS A 115 -7.86 22.39 -3.65
C CYS A 115 -8.97 21.34 -3.42
N SER A 116 -10.24 21.71 -3.64
CA SER A 116 -11.38 20.79 -3.55
C SER A 116 -11.24 19.56 -4.47
N THR A 117 -11.95 18.51 -4.16
CA THR A 117 -11.99 17.28 -4.99
C THR A 117 -12.36 17.58 -6.46
N GLU A 118 -13.32 18.48 -6.68
CA GLU A 118 -13.73 18.89 -8.03
C GLU A 118 -12.58 19.56 -8.80
N CYS A 119 -11.89 20.49 -8.16
CA CYS A 119 -10.71 21.16 -8.72
C CYS A 119 -9.61 20.14 -9.06
N GLN A 120 -9.33 19.18 -8.16
CA GLN A 120 -8.34 18.14 -8.39
C GLN A 120 -8.71 17.22 -9.56
N ASN A 121 -10.00 16.88 -9.70
CA ASN A 121 -10.50 16.06 -10.81
C ASN A 121 -10.31 16.78 -12.15
N LYS A 122 -10.66 18.07 -12.22
CA LYS A 122 -10.44 18.88 -13.42
C LYS A 122 -8.96 18.96 -13.80
N ALA A 123 -8.09 19.20 -12.81
CA ALA A 123 -6.64 19.22 -13.04
C ALA A 123 -6.10 17.84 -13.47
N ARG A 124 -6.69 16.75 -13.00
CA ARG A 124 -6.32 15.37 -13.42
C ARG A 124 -6.67 15.13 -14.90
N VAL A 125 -7.82 15.60 -15.34
CA VAL A 125 -8.21 15.49 -16.76
C VAL A 125 -7.19 16.21 -17.63
N GLY A 126 -6.82 17.46 -17.32
CA GLY A 126 -5.80 18.19 -18.09
C GLY A 126 -4.44 17.48 -18.11
N ARG A 127 -4.00 16.93 -16.98
CA ARG A 127 -2.72 16.17 -16.96
C ARG A 127 -2.75 14.91 -17.81
N ASN A 128 -3.90 14.29 -18.01
CA ASN A 128 -4.00 13.08 -18.84
C ASN A 128 -3.80 13.37 -20.34
N GLU A 129 -3.75 14.63 -20.74
CA GLU A 129 -3.45 15.07 -22.11
C GLU A 129 -1.96 14.86 -22.44
N TYR A 130 -1.07 14.94 -21.44
CA TYR A 130 0.38 14.82 -21.64
C TYR A 130 1.07 13.73 -20.81
N ARG A 131 0.32 12.98 -19.96
CA ARG A 131 0.85 11.85 -19.22
C ARG A 131 -0.12 10.67 -19.21
N LYS A 132 0.42 9.46 -19.15
CA LYS A 132 -0.32 8.22 -19.02
C LYS A 132 0.20 7.41 -17.83
N VAL A 133 -0.70 6.88 -17.02
CA VAL A 133 -0.33 5.86 -16.03
C VAL A 133 -0.25 4.52 -16.75
N LEU A 134 0.95 4.00 -16.92
CA LEU A 134 1.21 2.73 -17.60
C LEU A 134 0.91 1.54 -16.68
N ARG A 135 1.30 1.68 -15.39
CA ARG A 135 1.11 0.67 -14.36
C ARG A 135 0.91 1.33 -13.00
N SER A 136 0.11 0.69 -12.16
CA SER A 136 -0.07 1.06 -10.76
C SER A 136 -0.30 -0.20 -9.95
N GLU A 137 0.60 -0.49 -8.99
CA GLU A 137 0.52 -1.68 -8.16
C GLU A 137 1.06 -1.44 -6.76
N TYR A 138 0.62 -2.26 -5.82
CA TYR A 138 1.19 -2.33 -4.48
C TYR A 138 2.15 -3.51 -4.39
N ILE A 139 3.38 -3.22 -3.97
CA ILE A 139 4.38 -4.24 -3.64
C ILE A 139 4.62 -4.23 -2.14
N ARG A 140 4.92 -5.38 -1.55
CA ARG A 140 5.26 -5.51 -0.14
C ARG A 140 6.70 -5.97 0.01
N GLU A 141 7.44 -5.29 0.87
CA GLU A 141 8.75 -5.77 1.28
C GLU A 141 8.61 -7.06 2.10
N LEU A 142 9.43 -8.05 1.80
CA LEU A 142 9.59 -9.26 2.61
C LEU A 142 10.94 -9.18 3.32
N ILE A 143 10.92 -9.02 4.63
CA ILE A 143 12.13 -8.97 5.45
C ILE A 143 12.52 -10.41 5.76
N LEU A 144 13.58 -10.89 5.10
CA LEU A 144 14.09 -12.25 5.27
C LEU A 144 14.74 -12.40 6.66
N LYS A 145 14.61 -13.60 7.26
CA LYS A 145 15.19 -13.95 8.56
C LYS A 145 16.64 -14.41 8.43
#